data_19374d447e4f0638c29d326dc7234a9a
#
_entry.id   19374d447e4f0638c29d326dc7234a9a
#
_cell.length_a   1.000
_cell.length_b   1.000
_cell.length_c   1.000
_cell.angle_alpha   90.00
_cell.angle_beta   90.00
_cell.angle_gamma   90.00
#
_symmetry.space_group_name_H-M   'P 1'
#
loop_
_entity.id
_entity.type
_entity.pdbx_description
1 polymer ?
#
loop_
_entity_poly.entity_id
_entity_poly.type
_entity_poly.pdbx_seq_one_letter_code
_entity_poly.pdbx_strand_id
1 'polypeptide(L)'
;GSEMCIRDRSKTQKVVMDSKKSEMKEKVESGEIPAQQAQKMKEKMGNQSVNVKQAKLKTIVSQGSNLQASNIVTNILSGVGQNLNKQITKQGLSTLQKQNVDVSPKDIQGITNPVKVDDHKVNKVKDHQGGGNAPFLMFMPVWMGSMITSVLLFYAFRTSNNFAIQHRIIASVGQMVTAVLAAFLGSFAYVYFMKGVLGFHFDHPNRVALFIALAIMVFVGLILGIMVWLGMKSLPIFILLMFFSMQMVTLPKQMLPEGDQKWAYGWNPF
;
A
#
# COMPACT_ATOMS: atom_id res chain seq x y z
N GLY A 1 -0.36 8.30 22.92
CA GLY A 1 -1.53 7.76 23.68
C GLY A 1 -2.00 8.69 24.80
N SER A 2 -1.10 9.32 25.56
CA SER A 2 -1.44 10.18 26.71
C SER A 2 -2.07 11.52 26.31
N GLU A 3 -1.56 12.19 25.29
CA GLU A 3 -2.10 13.49 24.84
C GLU A 3 -3.51 13.39 24.24
N MET A 4 -3.84 12.28 23.63
CA MET A 4 -5.16 12.03 23.04
C MET A 4 -6.22 11.83 24.14
N CYS A 5 -5.89 11.10 25.21
CA CYS A 5 -6.78 10.93 26.38
C CYS A 5 -7.00 12.23 27.15
N ILE A 6 -5.99 13.12 27.25
CA ILE A 6 -6.10 14.42 27.93
C ILE A 6 -7.03 15.36 27.15
N ARG A 7 -6.92 15.40 25.83
CA ARG A 7 -7.79 16.24 24.98
C ARG A 7 -9.26 15.80 24.98
N ASP A 8 -9.52 14.51 25.13
CA ASP A 8 -10.89 13.99 25.16
C ASP A 8 -11.57 14.21 26.51
N ARG A 9 -10.86 14.01 27.61
CA ARG A 9 -11.33 14.41 28.94
C ARG A 9 -11.71 15.90 28.98
N SER A 10 -11.00 16.74 28.25
CA SER A 10 -11.26 18.18 28.21
C SER A 10 -12.57 18.54 27.50
N LYS A 11 -12.99 17.78 26.47
CA LYS A 11 -14.28 17.98 25.78
C LYS A 11 -15.45 17.64 26.67
N THR A 12 -15.40 16.46 27.30
CA THR A 12 -16.43 16.01 28.22
C THR A 12 -16.54 16.97 29.44
N GLN A 13 -15.39 17.44 29.96
CA GLN A 13 -15.38 18.43 31.05
C GLN A 13 -15.98 19.78 30.64
N LYS A 14 -15.77 20.22 29.38
CA LYS A 14 -16.35 21.47 28.88
C LYS A 14 -17.89 21.38 28.83
N VAL A 15 -18.41 20.31 28.26
CA VAL A 15 -19.86 20.07 28.16
C VAL A 15 -20.50 20.02 29.58
N VAL A 16 -19.84 19.34 30.51
CA VAL A 16 -20.28 19.28 31.94
C VAL A 16 -20.21 20.66 32.58
N MET A 17 -19.19 21.45 32.30
CA MET A 17 -19.09 22.81 32.84
C MET A 17 -20.15 23.76 32.26
N ASP A 18 -20.39 23.68 30.93
CA ASP A 18 -21.39 24.53 30.28
C ASP A 18 -22.82 24.18 30.77
N SER A 19 -23.11 22.89 30.98
CA SER A 19 -24.37 22.46 31.57
C SER A 19 -24.55 22.93 33.05
N LYS A 20 -23.51 22.76 33.87
CA LYS A 20 -23.55 23.29 35.27
C LYS A 20 -23.66 24.81 35.31
N LYS A 21 -23.15 25.52 34.31
CA LYS A 21 -23.26 26.96 34.19
C LYS A 21 -24.68 27.39 33.81
N SER A 22 -25.40 26.61 32.96
CA SER A 22 -26.79 26.84 32.61
C SER A 22 -27.74 26.53 33.79
N GLU A 23 -27.54 25.39 34.48
CA GLU A 23 -28.30 25.05 35.72
C GLU A 23 -28.11 26.10 36.82
N MET A 24 -26.88 26.63 36.95
CA MET A 24 -26.60 27.66 37.93
C MET A 24 -27.29 29.00 37.59
N LYS A 25 -27.38 29.32 36.26
CA LYS A 25 -28.15 30.48 35.81
C LYS A 25 -29.63 30.35 36.14
N GLU A 26 -30.20 29.19 35.88
CA GLU A 26 -31.62 28.88 36.16
C GLU A 26 -31.92 28.95 37.67
N LYS A 27 -31.02 28.43 38.51
CA LYS A 27 -31.17 28.49 39.99
C LYS A 27 -30.95 29.89 40.56
N VAL A 28 -30.24 30.76 39.89
CA VAL A 28 -30.11 32.18 40.26
C VAL A 28 -31.33 32.97 39.82
N GLU A 29 -31.94 32.66 38.68
CA GLU A 29 -33.16 33.28 38.18
C GLU A 29 -34.40 32.81 39.01
N SER A 30 -34.36 31.58 39.52
CA SER A 30 -35.44 31.04 40.42
C SER A 30 -35.31 31.50 41.88
N GLY A 31 -34.26 32.24 42.25
CA GLY A 31 -34.08 32.77 43.60
C GLY A 31 -33.57 31.79 44.65
N GLU A 32 -33.21 30.57 44.27
CA GLU A 32 -32.74 29.54 45.22
C GLU A 32 -31.28 29.77 45.69
N ILE A 33 -30.51 30.59 45.01
CA ILE A 33 -29.08 30.87 45.37
C ILE A 33 -28.85 32.39 45.44
N PRO A 34 -28.30 32.92 46.53
CA PRO A 34 -27.96 34.34 46.64
C PRO A 34 -26.91 34.77 45.61
N ALA A 35 -27.11 35.90 44.94
CA ALA A 35 -26.25 36.40 43.86
C ALA A 35 -24.75 36.49 44.21
N GLN A 36 -24.43 36.72 45.48
CA GLN A 36 -23.03 36.77 45.95
C GLN A 36 -22.34 35.41 46.00
N GLN A 37 -23.08 34.30 46.25
CA GLN A 37 -22.53 32.94 46.18
C GLN A 37 -22.35 32.49 44.74
N ALA A 38 -23.24 32.85 43.83
CA ALA A 38 -23.16 32.60 42.43
C ALA A 38 -21.92 33.25 41.75
N GLN A 39 -21.58 34.49 42.19
CA GLN A 39 -20.37 35.21 41.74
C GLN A 39 -19.09 34.50 42.18
N LYS A 40 -18.97 34.05 43.42
CA LYS A 40 -17.77 33.33 43.91
C LYS A 40 -17.61 31.96 43.26
N MET A 41 -18.71 31.28 42.88
CA MET A 41 -18.65 30.05 42.09
C MET A 41 -18.32 30.30 40.64
N LYS A 42 -18.81 31.38 40.02
CA LYS A 42 -18.41 31.81 38.67
C LYS A 42 -16.92 32.12 38.54
N GLU A 43 -16.36 32.78 39.54
CA GLU A 43 -14.91 33.09 39.58
C GLU A 43 -14.06 31.82 39.70
N LYS A 44 -14.45 30.85 40.48
CA LYS A 44 -13.77 29.55 40.55
C LYS A 44 -13.91 28.70 39.28
N MET A 45 -15.01 28.81 38.52
CA MET A 45 -15.22 28.14 37.24
C MET A 45 -14.63 28.91 36.07
N GLY A 46 -14.49 30.25 36.14
CA GLY A 46 -14.11 31.14 35.04
C GLY A 46 -12.64 30.99 34.58
N ASN A 47 -11.77 30.39 35.40
CA ASN A 47 -10.36 30.27 35.09
C ASN A 47 -9.95 28.97 34.38
N GLN A 48 -10.90 28.10 34.04
CA GLN A 48 -10.65 26.90 33.26
C GLN A 48 -11.31 26.99 31.88
N SER A 49 -10.81 27.88 31.03
CA SER A 49 -11.15 27.86 29.59
C SER A 49 -10.47 26.63 28.93
N VAL A 50 -11.19 25.54 28.89
CA VAL A 50 -10.72 24.33 28.22
C VAL A 50 -10.90 24.50 26.71
N ASN A 51 -9.82 24.81 26.02
CA ASN A 51 -9.81 24.98 24.55
C ASN A 51 -9.86 23.61 23.89
N VAL A 52 -11.06 23.17 23.51
CA VAL A 52 -11.29 21.82 22.97
C VAL A 52 -11.00 21.83 21.47
N LYS A 53 -9.79 21.47 21.08
CA LYS A 53 -9.46 21.17 19.67
C LYS A 53 -9.65 19.69 19.39
N GLN A 54 -10.31 19.38 18.27
CA GLN A 54 -10.46 18.02 17.79
C GLN A 54 -9.08 17.38 17.60
N ALA A 55 -8.87 16.17 18.14
CA ALA A 55 -7.61 15.48 17.97
C ALA A 55 -7.44 15.07 16.49
N LYS A 56 -6.29 15.39 15.88
CA LYS A 56 -5.97 14.97 14.52
C LYS A 56 -4.98 13.81 14.59
N LEU A 57 -5.37 12.66 14.07
CA LEU A 57 -4.47 11.54 13.83
C LEU A 57 -3.92 11.68 12.42
N LYS A 58 -2.68 12.10 12.29
CA LYS A 58 -2.01 12.20 11.00
C LYS A 58 -1.39 10.85 10.66
N THR A 59 -1.88 10.20 9.60
CA THR A 59 -1.30 8.98 9.07
C THR A 59 -0.48 9.32 7.83
N ILE A 60 0.77 8.86 7.79
CA ILE A 60 1.67 9.06 6.65
C ILE A 60 1.94 7.68 6.05
N VAL A 61 1.43 7.45 4.84
CA VAL A 61 1.61 6.18 4.13
C VAL A 61 2.25 6.46 2.78
N SER A 62 3.38 5.80 2.48
CA SER A 62 4.04 5.88 1.18
C SER A 62 3.44 4.86 0.23
N GLN A 63 2.91 5.31 -0.91
CA GLN A 63 2.37 4.44 -1.96
C GLN A 63 3.45 3.97 -2.95
N GLY A 64 4.60 4.64 -2.99
CA GLY A 64 5.62 4.42 -4.02
C GLY A 64 6.39 3.10 -3.90
N SER A 65 6.42 2.46 -2.73
CA SER A 65 7.13 1.20 -2.55
C SER A 65 6.28 -0.04 -2.81
N ASN A 66 5.01 -0.04 -2.41
CA ASN A 66 4.05 -1.12 -2.71
C ASN A 66 2.63 -0.66 -2.39
N LEU A 67 1.76 -0.61 -3.41
CA LEU A 67 0.39 -0.15 -3.25
C LEU A 67 -0.45 -1.09 -2.39
N GLN A 68 -0.28 -2.40 -2.52
CA GLN A 68 -1.04 -3.37 -1.71
C GLN A 68 -0.71 -3.23 -0.22
N ALA A 69 0.58 -3.13 0.12
CA ALA A 69 0.99 -2.88 1.49
C ALA A 69 0.48 -1.53 2.00
N SER A 70 0.54 -0.48 1.17
CA SER A 70 -0.01 0.84 1.48
C SER A 70 -1.52 0.78 1.76
N ASN A 71 -2.29 0.05 0.96
CA ASN A 71 -3.73 -0.11 1.15
C ASN A 71 -4.05 -0.90 2.42
N ILE A 72 -3.30 -1.98 2.72
CA ILE A 72 -3.46 -2.76 3.94
C ILE A 72 -3.19 -1.87 5.17
N VAL A 73 -2.09 -1.13 5.17
CA VAL A 73 -1.74 -0.21 6.26
C VAL A 73 -2.79 0.89 6.42
N THR A 74 -3.28 1.48 5.32
CA THR A 74 -4.34 2.49 5.36
C THR A 74 -5.64 1.91 5.96
N ASN A 75 -6.02 0.70 5.57
CA ASN A 75 -7.22 0.03 6.12
C ASN A 75 -7.07 -0.28 7.61
N ILE A 76 -5.89 -0.74 8.05
CA ILE A 76 -5.59 -0.99 9.47
C ILE A 76 -5.66 0.32 10.26
N LEU A 77 -5.01 1.38 9.76
CA LEU A 77 -4.99 2.68 10.44
C LEU A 77 -6.37 3.33 10.52
N SER A 78 -7.19 3.24 9.45
CA SER A 78 -8.57 3.69 9.49
C SER A 78 -9.43 2.85 10.45
N GLY A 79 -9.22 1.54 10.51
CA GLY A 79 -9.87 0.65 11.48
C GLY A 79 -9.51 1.00 12.93
N VAL A 80 -8.24 1.27 13.20
CA VAL A 80 -7.76 1.75 14.51
C VAL A 80 -8.39 3.10 14.85
N GLY A 81 -8.41 4.06 13.89
CA GLY A 81 -9.04 5.36 14.09
C GLY A 81 -10.53 5.27 14.41
N GLN A 82 -11.27 4.40 13.70
CA GLN A 82 -12.69 4.15 13.98
C GLN A 82 -12.93 3.49 15.34
N ASN A 83 -12.10 2.52 15.72
CA ASN A 83 -12.19 1.86 17.03
C ASN A 83 -11.89 2.83 18.17
N LEU A 84 -10.88 3.68 18.01
CA LEU A 84 -10.58 4.75 18.96
C LEU A 84 -11.77 5.72 19.09
N ASN A 85 -12.34 6.16 17.96
CA ASN A 85 -13.52 7.00 17.96
C ASN A 85 -14.67 6.35 18.73
N LYS A 86 -15.00 5.08 18.47
CA LYS A 86 -16.05 4.34 19.16
C LYS A 86 -15.82 4.24 20.67
N GLN A 87 -14.59 3.90 21.08
CA GLN A 87 -14.27 3.78 22.52
C GLN A 87 -14.36 5.13 23.23
N ILE A 88 -13.81 6.18 22.64
CA ILE A 88 -13.82 7.53 23.20
C ILE A 88 -15.25 8.06 23.28
N THR A 89 -16.04 7.91 22.22
CA THR A 89 -17.46 8.28 22.20
C THR A 89 -18.24 7.55 23.28
N LYS A 90 -18.04 6.23 23.41
CA LYS A 90 -18.73 5.42 24.42
C LYS A 90 -18.38 5.87 25.85
N GLN A 91 -17.12 6.16 26.13
CA GLN A 91 -16.69 6.69 27.42
C GLN A 91 -17.25 8.10 27.70
N GLY A 92 -17.20 8.98 26.68
CA GLY A 92 -17.77 10.33 26.78
C GLY A 92 -19.26 10.30 27.07
N LEU A 93 -20.03 9.54 26.31
CA LEU A 93 -21.48 9.40 26.52
C LEU A 93 -21.82 8.78 27.88
N SER A 94 -21.10 7.75 28.33
CA SER A 94 -21.33 7.13 29.63
C SER A 94 -21.06 8.10 30.81
N THR A 95 -20.09 8.98 30.65
CA THR A 95 -19.78 10.02 31.66
C THR A 95 -20.88 11.08 31.72
N LEU A 96 -21.38 11.52 30.56
CA LEU A 96 -22.46 12.49 30.45
C LEU A 96 -23.76 11.93 31.02
N GLN A 97 -24.06 10.66 30.71
CA GLN A 97 -25.27 9.98 31.25
C GLN A 97 -25.23 9.82 32.77
N LYS A 98 -24.06 9.52 33.36
CA LYS A 98 -23.89 9.44 34.83
C LYS A 98 -24.04 10.78 35.52
N GLN A 99 -23.87 11.88 34.84
CA GLN A 99 -23.94 13.23 35.40
C GLN A 99 -25.25 13.95 35.06
N ASN A 100 -26.22 13.27 34.40
CA ASN A 100 -27.51 13.82 33.96
C ASN A 100 -27.38 15.16 33.21
N VAL A 101 -26.37 15.26 32.32
CA VAL A 101 -26.08 16.49 31.56
C VAL A 101 -26.82 16.44 30.25
N ASP A 102 -27.65 17.45 30.00
CA ASP A 102 -28.28 17.63 28.68
C ASP A 102 -27.30 18.19 27.69
N VAL A 103 -27.08 17.47 26.57
CA VAL A 103 -26.05 17.79 25.59
C VAL A 103 -26.63 18.59 24.42
N SER A 104 -26.13 19.79 24.21
CA SER A 104 -26.54 20.60 23.07
C SER A 104 -26.24 19.90 21.72
N PRO A 105 -27.15 20.01 20.71
CA PRO A 105 -26.92 19.40 19.37
C PRO A 105 -25.61 19.80 18.73
N LYS A 106 -25.06 20.98 19.03
CA LYS A 106 -23.77 21.46 18.51
C LYS A 106 -22.57 20.71 19.10
N ASP A 107 -22.68 20.20 20.32
CA ASP A 107 -21.61 19.49 21.02
C ASP A 107 -21.62 17.99 20.73
N ILE A 108 -22.77 17.46 20.25
CA ILE A 108 -22.90 16.04 19.85
C ILE A 108 -21.89 15.68 18.77
N GLN A 109 -21.68 16.51 17.75
CA GLN A 109 -20.69 16.25 16.69
C GLN A 109 -19.26 16.16 17.23
N GLY A 110 -18.92 16.98 18.23
CA GLY A 110 -17.60 16.95 18.87
C GLY A 110 -17.37 15.70 19.72
N ILE A 111 -18.43 15.13 20.27
CA ILE A 111 -18.40 13.94 21.14
C ILE A 111 -18.45 12.67 20.30
N THR A 112 -19.22 12.65 19.20
CA THR A 112 -19.36 11.48 18.32
C THR A 112 -18.21 11.28 17.34
N ASN A 113 -17.44 12.35 17.03
CA ASN A 113 -16.25 12.27 16.16
C ASN A 113 -15.04 13.01 16.77
N PRO A 114 -14.52 12.54 17.92
CA PRO A 114 -13.44 13.21 18.63
C PRO A 114 -12.09 13.16 17.91
N VAL A 115 -11.89 12.19 17.01
CA VAL A 115 -10.64 12.02 16.27
C VAL A 115 -10.89 12.13 14.76
N LYS A 116 -10.26 13.10 14.13
CA LYS A 116 -10.21 13.21 12.66
C LYS A 116 -8.97 12.49 12.15
N VAL A 117 -9.17 11.45 11.35
CA VAL A 117 -8.08 10.77 10.64
C VAL A 117 -7.76 11.60 9.39
N ASP A 118 -6.54 12.10 9.31
CA ASP A 118 -6.03 12.86 8.16
C ASP A 118 -4.99 12.01 7.44
N ASP A 119 -5.42 11.37 6.35
CA ASP A 119 -4.59 10.46 5.57
C ASP A 119 -3.68 11.24 4.61
N HIS A 120 -2.43 11.39 4.99
CA HIS A 120 -1.39 11.92 4.12
C HIS A 120 -0.72 10.79 3.33
N LYS A 121 -1.11 10.65 2.07
CA LYS A 121 -0.45 9.75 1.12
C LYS A 121 0.76 10.46 0.52
N VAL A 122 1.96 9.98 0.85
CA VAL A 122 3.23 10.46 0.28
C VAL A 122 3.60 9.56 -0.90
N ASN A 123 4.26 10.11 -1.92
CA ASN A 123 4.61 9.39 -3.15
C ASN A 123 3.39 8.72 -3.80
N LYS A 124 2.35 9.51 -4.05
CA LYS A 124 1.15 9.04 -4.75
C LYS A 124 1.53 8.35 -6.05
N VAL A 125 1.01 7.15 -6.26
CA VAL A 125 1.12 6.46 -7.55
C VAL A 125 0.36 7.30 -8.57
N LYS A 126 1.03 7.68 -9.67
CA LYS A 126 0.41 8.44 -10.76
C LYS A 126 -0.72 7.60 -11.39
N ASP A 127 -1.72 8.27 -11.93
CA ASP A 127 -2.76 7.62 -12.72
C ASP A 127 -2.12 6.84 -13.88
N HIS A 128 -2.71 5.71 -14.26
CA HIS A 128 -2.22 4.82 -15.32
C HIS A 128 -0.89 4.06 -15.01
N GLN A 129 -0.58 3.83 -13.74
CA GLN A 129 0.55 2.95 -13.34
C GLN A 129 0.07 1.58 -12.79
N GLY A 130 -1.06 1.09 -13.27
CA GLY A 130 -1.63 -0.20 -12.84
C GLY A 130 -1.91 -0.25 -11.33
N GLY A 131 -2.28 0.90 -10.73
CA GLY A 131 -2.50 0.99 -9.30
C GLY A 131 -1.25 0.68 -8.44
N GLY A 132 -0.04 0.94 -8.96
CA GLY A 132 1.23 0.60 -8.29
C GLY A 132 1.66 -0.86 -8.46
N ASN A 133 0.90 -1.67 -9.22
CA ASN A 133 1.22 -3.06 -9.50
C ASN A 133 2.00 -3.24 -10.82
N ALA A 134 2.57 -2.15 -11.36
CA ALA A 134 3.32 -2.15 -12.62
C ALA A 134 4.44 -3.23 -12.68
N PRO A 135 5.24 -3.47 -11.62
CA PRO A 135 6.27 -4.51 -11.65
C PRO A 135 5.70 -5.90 -11.93
N PHE A 136 4.57 -6.25 -11.30
CA PHE A 136 3.90 -7.53 -11.53
C PHE A 136 3.29 -7.63 -12.93
N LEU A 137 2.61 -6.57 -13.38
CA LEU A 137 2.02 -6.52 -14.71
C LEU A 137 3.06 -6.61 -15.81
N MET A 138 4.29 -6.15 -15.56
CA MET A 138 5.40 -6.27 -16.50
C MET A 138 6.11 -7.61 -16.41
N PHE A 139 6.27 -8.16 -15.21
CA PHE A 139 7.00 -9.40 -14.99
C PHE A 139 6.31 -10.61 -15.63
N MET A 140 4.99 -10.77 -15.42
CA MET A 140 4.25 -11.94 -15.89
C MET A 140 4.30 -12.13 -17.42
N PRO A 141 3.97 -11.12 -18.27
CA PRO A 141 4.04 -11.27 -19.70
C PRO A 141 5.47 -11.50 -20.21
N VAL A 142 6.47 -10.87 -19.59
CA VAL A 142 7.88 -11.04 -19.95
C VAL A 142 8.34 -12.47 -19.68
N TRP A 143 8.01 -13.03 -18.50
CA TRP A 143 8.34 -14.40 -18.15
C TRP A 143 7.65 -15.40 -19.05
N MET A 144 6.32 -15.31 -19.20
CA MET A 144 5.55 -16.21 -20.06
C MET A 144 5.96 -16.11 -21.53
N GLY A 145 6.17 -14.90 -22.01
CA GLY A 145 6.67 -14.66 -23.37
C GLY A 145 8.06 -15.30 -23.61
N SER A 146 8.94 -15.19 -22.61
CA SER A 146 10.26 -15.86 -22.66
C SER A 146 10.15 -17.38 -22.67
N MET A 147 9.23 -17.96 -21.89
CA MET A 147 8.99 -19.41 -21.91
C MET A 147 8.47 -19.87 -23.27
N ILE A 148 7.46 -19.20 -23.82
CA ILE A 148 6.90 -19.53 -25.14
C ILE A 148 7.96 -19.39 -26.21
N THR A 149 8.70 -18.30 -26.22
CA THR A 149 9.81 -18.07 -27.17
C THR A 149 10.86 -19.18 -27.07
N SER A 150 11.22 -19.59 -25.85
CA SER A 150 12.20 -20.66 -25.63
C SER A 150 11.72 -22.01 -26.20
N VAL A 151 10.44 -22.34 -25.97
CA VAL A 151 9.84 -23.57 -26.50
C VAL A 151 9.82 -23.56 -28.04
N LEU A 152 9.39 -22.43 -28.63
CA LEU A 152 9.38 -22.30 -30.09
C LEU A 152 10.78 -22.40 -30.68
N LEU A 153 11.78 -21.73 -30.09
CA LEU A 153 13.16 -21.82 -30.54
C LEU A 153 13.77 -23.21 -30.35
N PHE A 154 13.42 -23.89 -29.26
CA PHE A 154 13.87 -25.25 -29.03
C PHE A 154 13.40 -26.20 -30.13
N TYR A 155 12.15 -26.10 -30.56
CA TYR A 155 11.63 -26.93 -31.64
C TYR A 155 12.10 -26.49 -33.03
N ALA A 156 12.15 -25.17 -33.29
CA ALA A 156 12.52 -24.64 -34.58
C ALA A 156 13.97 -24.98 -34.97
N PHE A 157 14.89 -25.00 -34.00
CA PHE A 157 16.32 -25.24 -34.25
C PHE A 157 16.79 -26.61 -33.77
N ARG A 158 15.86 -27.57 -33.57
CA ARG A 158 16.20 -28.93 -33.15
C ARG A 158 16.92 -29.66 -34.29
N THR A 159 18.16 -30.04 -34.02
CA THR A 159 18.99 -30.82 -34.98
C THR A 159 19.08 -32.29 -34.54
N SER A 160 19.13 -33.20 -35.52
CA SER A 160 19.40 -34.62 -35.25
C SER A 160 20.88 -34.88 -35.02
N ASN A 161 21.20 -35.93 -34.26
CA ASN A 161 22.60 -36.32 -34.02
C ASN A 161 23.36 -36.75 -35.30
N ASN A 162 22.63 -37.03 -36.38
CA ASN A 162 23.21 -37.43 -37.67
C ASN A 162 23.72 -36.27 -38.53
N PHE A 163 23.47 -34.99 -38.07
CA PHE A 163 23.97 -33.83 -38.81
C PHE A 163 25.45 -33.55 -38.49
N ALA A 164 26.20 -33.10 -39.51
CA ALA A 164 27.56 -32.64 -39.34
C ALA A 164 27.64 -31.52 -38.29
N ILE A 165 28.75 -31.44 -37.57
CA ILE A 165 28.99 -30.47 -36.50
C ILE A 165 28.76 -29.01 -36.94
N GLN A 166 29.11 -28.72 -38.19
CA GLN A 166 28.92 -27.38 -38.80
C GLN A 166 27.44 -26.97 -38.82
N HIS A 167 26.52 -27.87 -39.21
CA HIS A 167 25.10 -27.58 -39.25
C HIS A 167 24.53 -27.35 -37.84
N ARG A 168 25.06 -28.06 -36.85
CA ARG A 168 24.66 -27.88 -35.44
C ARG A 168 25.12 -26.52 -34.91
N ILE A 169 26.33 -26.07 -35.25
CA ILE A 169 26.83 -24.75 -34.89
C ILE A 169 26.00 -23.65 -35.57
N ILE A 170 25.73 -23.78 -36.88
CA ILE A 170 24.89 -22.81 -37.59
C ILE A 170 23.49 -22.73 -36.98
N ALA A 171 22.88 -23.88 -36.63
CA ALA A 171 21.58 -23.90 -35.97
C ALA A 171 21.62 -23.21 -34.61
N SER A 172 22.65 -23.45 -33.81
CA SER A 172 22.82 -22.81 -32.50
C SER A 172 23.02 -21.29 -32.62
N VAL A 173 23.83 -20.84 -33.55
CA VAL A 173 24.02 -19.40 -33.81
C VAL A 173 22.72 -18.76 -34.32
N GLY A 174 22.03 -19.42 -35.26
CA GLY A 174 20.73 -18.98 -35.75
C GLY A 174 19.70 -18.88 -34.63
N GLN A 175 19.68 -19.85 -33.71
CA GLN A 175 18.82 -19.83 -32.51
C GLN A 175 19.12 -18.61 -31.61
N MET A 176 20.41 -18.33 -31.36
CA MET A 176 20.81 -17.17 -30.54
C MET A 176 20.42 -15.84 -31.20
N VAL A 177 20.70 -15.69 -32.51
CA VAL A 177 20.35 -14.47 -33.27
C VAL A 177 18.81 -14.27 -33.25
N THR A 178 18.05 -15.33 -33.48
CA THR A 178 16.59 -15.26 -33.47
C THR A 178 16.07 -14.92 -32.05
N ALA A 179 16.68 -15.45 -31.00
CA ALA A 179 16.36 -15.12 -29.62
C ALA A 179 16.55 -13.63 -29.32
N VAL A 180 17.68 -13.07 -29.75
CA VAL A 180 18.00 -11.64 -29.60
C VAL A 180 16.99 -10.77 -30.35
N LEU A 181 16.71 -11.10 -31.61
CA LEU A 181 15.73 -10.36 -32.42
C LEU A 181 14.33 -10.42 -31.79
N ALA A 182 13.89 -11.60 -31.34
CA ALA A 182 12.62 -11.78 -30.69
C ALA A 182 12.54 -10.97 -29.37
N ALA A 183 13.63 -10.92 -28.60
CA ALA A 183 13.70 -10.14 -27.36
C ALA A 183 13.54 -8.63 -27.64
N PHE A 184 14.25 -8.10 -28.63
CA PHE A 184 14.13 -6.68 -29.01
C PHE A 184 12.75 -6.36 -29.56
N LEU A 185 12.27 -7.11 -30.55
CA LEU A 185 10.95 -6.86 -31.15
C LEU A 185 9.84 -6.99 -30.11
N GLY A 186 9.88 -8.05 -29.29
CA GLY A 186 8.89 -8.30 -28.25
C GLY A 186 8.87 -7.22 -27.17
N SER A 187 10.03 -6.79 -26.70
CA SER A 187 10.13 -5.77 -25.64
C SER A 187 9.66 -4.39 -26.12
N PHE A 188 10.06 -3.97 -27.31
CA PHE A 188 9.63 -2.70 -27.87
C PHE A 188 8.12 -2.73 -28.17
N ALA A 189 7.62 -3.78 -28.82
CA ALA A 189 6.19 -3.94 -29.07
C ALA A 189 5.40 -3.91 -27.76
N TYR A 190 5.86 -4.59 -26.73
CA TYR A 190 5.21 -4.64 -25.42
C TYR A 190 5.16 -3.26 -24.73
N VAL A 191 6.28 -2.56 -24.64
CA VAL A 191 6.35 -1.25 -23.97
C VAL A 191 5.51 -0.20 -24.71
N TYR A 192 5.55 -0.19 -26.04
CA TYR A 192 4.74 0.73 -26.82
C TYR A 192 3.25 0.39 -26.80
N PHE A 193 2.90 -0.89 -26.71
CA PHE A 193 1.54 -1.34 -26.46
C PHE A 193 1.03 -0.85 -25.09
N MET A 194 1.83 -1.04 -24.04
CA MET A 194 1.49 -0.56 -22.69
C MET A 194 1.30 0.96 -22.67
N LYS A 195 2.17 1.69 -23.37
CA LYS A 195 2.06 3.15 -23.46
C LYS A 195 0.87 3.61 -24.30
N GLY A 196 0.66 3.01 -25.47
CA GLY A 196 -0.34 3.49 -26.45
C GLY A 196 -1.75 3.00 -26.18
N VAL A 197 -1.90 1.74 -25.74
CA VAL A 197 -3.22 1.11 -25.53
C VAL A 197 -3.66 1.16 -24.07
N LEU A 198 -2.77 0.86 -23.14
CA LEU A 198 -3.09 0.84 -21.72
C LEU A 198 -2.83 2.17 -21.01
N GLY A 199 -2.29 3.18 -21.71
CA GLY A 199 -2.10 4.52 -21.17
C GLY A 199 -0.99 4.61 -20.08
N PHE A 200 -0.08 3.64 -20.01
CA PHE A 200 1.03 3.68 -19.04
C PHE A 200 1.97 4.85 -19.31
N HIS A 201 2.33 5.56 -18.27
CA HIS A 201 3.24 6.69 -18.37
C HIS A 201 4.67 6.24 -18.03
N PHE A 202 5.51 6.18 -19.05
CA PHE A 202 6.95 5.92 -18.91
C PHE A 202 7.73 7.21 -19.20
N ASP A 203 8.57 7.65 -18.28
CA ASP A 203 9.41 8.82 -18.48
C ASP A 203 10.43 8.58 -19.62
N HIS A 204 10.97 7.35 -19.73
CA HIS A 204 11.91 6.94 -20.76
C HIS A 204 11.55 5.58 -21.36
N PRO A 205 10.55 5.49 -22.27
CA PRO A 205 10.04 4.21 -22.77
C PRO A 205 11.13 3.36 -23.46
N ASN A 206 12.06 3.98 -24.18
CA ASN A 206 13.15 3.25 -24.84
C ASN A 206 14.11 2.58 -23.86
N ARG A 207 14.42 3.23 -22.72
CA ARG A 207 15.25 2.62 -21.68
C ARG A 207 14.55 1.45 -21.03
N VAL A 208 13.25 1.57 -20.78
CA VAL A 208 12.42 0.48 -20.24
C VAL A 208 12.38 -0.68 -21.24
N ALA A 209 12.19 -0.41 -22.55
CA ALA A 209 12.18 -1.43 -23.58
C ALA A 209 13.53 -2.16 -23.67
N LEU A 210 14.65 -1.44 -23.62
CA LEU A 210 15.99 -2.04 -23.60
C LEU A 210 16.21 -2.92 -22.36
N PHE A 211 15.78 -2.46 -21.18
CA PHE A 211 15.86 -3.25 -19.95
C PHE A 211 15.04 -4.55 -20.05
N ILE A 212 13.83 -4.46 -20.58
CA ILE A 212 12.96 -5.63 -20.81
C ILE A 212 13.57 -6.56 -21.86
N ALA A 213 14.17 -6.03 -22.93
CA ALA A 213 14.87 -6.85 -23.92
C ALA A 213 16.01 -7.66 -23.29
N LEU A 214 16.81 -7.01 -22.44
CA LEU A 214 17.87 -7.68 -21.69
C LEU A 214 17.30 -8.77 -20.77
N ALA A 215 16.22 -8.48 -20.05
CA ALA A 215 15.55 -9.47 -19.19
C ALA A 215 15.02 -10.67 -19.98
N ILE A 216 14.39 -10.43 -21.15
CA ILE A 216 13.92 -11.51 -22.04
C ILE A 216 15.11 -12.34 -22.53
N MET A 217 16.21 -11.73 -22.95
CA MET A 217 17.42 -12.46 -23.39
C MET A 217 17.98 -13.35 -22.30
N VAL A 218 18.07 -12.86 -21.07
CA VAL A 218 18.53 -13.64 -19.91
C VAL A 218 17.58 -14.80 -19.61
N PHE A 219 16.27 -14.56 -19.59
CA PHE A 219 15.29 -15.61 -19.33
C PHE A 219 15.26 -16.65 -20.44
N VAL A 220 15.24 -16.23 -21.70
CA VAL A 220 15.30 -17.15 -22.84
C VAL A 220 16.58 -17.96 -22.81
N GLY A 221 17.73 -17.34 -22.57
CA GLY A 221 19.03 -18.02 -22.48
C GLY A 221 19.06 -19.06 -21.36
N LEU A 222 18.54 -18.73 -20.18
CA LEU A 222 18.46 -19.65 -19.05
C LEU A 222 17.51 -20.81 -19.34
N ILE A 223 16.32 -20.54 -19.86
CA ILE A 223 15.32 -21.56 -20.16
C ILE A 223 15.83 -22.49 -21.27
N LEU A 224 16.33 -21.95 -22.40
CA LEU A 224 16.90 -22.74 -23.48
C LEU A 224 18.12 -23.54 -23.05
N GLY A 225 19.02 -22.94 -22.26
CA GLY A 225 20.20 -23.63 -21.75
C GLY A 225 19.85 -24.89 -20.96
N ILE A 226 18.83 -24.83 -20.10
CA ILE A 226 18.36 -25.99 -19.34
C ILE A 226 17.53 -26.93 -20.23
N MET A 227 16.71 -26.41 -21.15
CA MET A 227 15.93 -27.25 -22.09
C MET A 227 16.80 -28.07 -23.04
N VAL A 228 17.96 -27.59 -23.41
CA VAL A 228 18.91 -28.37 -24.25
C VAL A 228 19.39 -29.62 -23.51
N TRP A 229 19.50 -29.57 -22.18
CA TRP A 229 19.94 -30.70 -21.36
C TRP A 229 18.80 -31.62 -20.95
N LEU A 230 17.72 -31.09 -20.40
CA LEU A 230 16.60 -31.82 -19.81
C LEU A 230 15.41 -32.01 -20.76
N GLY A 231 15.45 -31.36 -21.92
CA GLY A 231 14.32 -31.32 -22.85
C GLY A 231 13.11 -30.61 -22.25
N MET A 232 11.93 -30.99 -22.75
CA MET A 232 10.64 -30.43 -22.28
C MET A 232 10.31 -30.73 -20.81
N LYS A 233 10.98 -31.70 -20.20
CA LYS A 233 10.79 -32.03 -18.77
C LYS A 233 11.24 -30.91 -17.84
N SER A 234 11.98 -29.91 -18.33
CA SER A 234 12.41 -28.74 -17.57
C SER A 234 11.30 -27.70 -17.38
N LEU A 235 10.25 -27.68 -18.20
CA LEU A 235 9.19 -26.67 -18.14
C LEU A 235 8.50 -26.58 -16.78
N PRO A 236 8.12 -27.67 -16.11
CA PRO A 236 7.53 -27.59 -14.77
C PRO A 236 8.42 -26.85 -13.75
N ILE A 237 9.74 -26.99 -13.87
CA ILE A 237 10.70 -26.29 -12.98
C ILE A 237 10.57 -24.78 -13.15
N PHE A 238 10.48 -24.29 -14.39
CA PHE A 238 10.33 -22.86 -14.68
C PHE A 238 8.96 -22.33 -14.27
N ILE A 239 7.91 -23.13 -14.38
CA ILE A 239 6.57 -22.77 -13.90
C ILE A 239 6.59 -22.62 -12.38
N LEU A 240 7.18 -23.56 -11.64
CA LEU A 240 7.34 -23.47 -10.19
C LEU A 240 8.16 -22.24 -9.79
N LEU A 241 9.29 -22.00 -10.49
CA LEU A 241 10.14 -20.84 -10.25
C LEU A 241 9.39 -19.53 -10.48
N MET A 242 8.49 -19.48 -11.48
CA MET A 242 7.62 -18.32 -11.70
C MET A 242 6.71 -18.07 -10.50
N PHE A 243 6.06 -19.10 -9.95
CA PHE A 243 5.18 -18.93 -8.80
C PHE A 243 5.92 -18.46 -7.55
N PHE A 244 7.11 -19.00 -7.29
CA PHE A 244 7.95 -18.52 -6.17
C PHE A 244 8.41 -17.08 -6.37
N SER A 245 8.86 -16.73 -7.58
CA SER A 245 9.31 -15.37 -7.91
C SER A 245 8.18 -14.34 -7.83
N MET A 246 6.95 -14.75 -8.09
CA MET A 246 5.76 -13.88 -8.03
C MET A 246 5.58 -13.26 -6.64
N GLN A 247 5.80 -14.01 -5.58
CA GLN A 247 5.70 -13.50 -4.20
C GLN A 247 6.76 -12.43 -3.92
N MET A 248 7.97 -12.60 -4.43
CA MET A 248 9.07 -11.64 -4.26
C MET A 248 8.83 -10.33 -5.00
N VAL A 249 8.13 -10.37 -6.13
CA VAL A 249 7.80 -9.17 -6.93
C VAL A 249 6.61 -8.41 -6.34
N THR A 250 5.66 -9.10 -5.72
CA THR A 250 4.40 -8.51 -5.24
C THR A 250 4.43 -8.08 -3.80
N LEU A 251 5.18 -8.75 -2.94
CA LEU A 251 5.21 -8.49 -1.50
C LEU A 251 6.41 -7.63 -1.08
N PRO A 252 6.23 -6.70 -0.14
CA PRO A 252 7.35 -5.99 0.45
C PRO A 252 8.23 -6.96 1.26
N LYS A 253 9.54 -6.62 1.36
CA LYS A 253 10.55 -7.44 2.06
C LYS A 253 10.09 -7.91 3.44
N GLN A 254 9.42 -7.04 4.20
CA GLN A 254 8.99 -7.31 5.57
C GLN A 254 7.84 -8.34 5.67
N MET A 255 7.13 -8.60 4.58
CA MET A 255 6.03 -9.57 4.53
C MET A 255 6.46 -10.94 3.99
N LEU A 256 7.69 -11.03 3.48
CA LEU A 256 8.24 -12.29 3.01
C LEU A 256 8.72 -13.16 4.18
N PRO A 257 8.61 -14.49 4.10
CA PRO A 257 9.25 -15.40 5.04
C PRO A 257 10.75 -15.13 5.18
N GLU A 258 11.34 -15.36 6.35
CA GLU A 258 12.76 -15.05 6.60
C GLU A 258 13.71 -15.76 5.62
N GLY A 259 13.38 -16.97 5.18
CA GLY A 259 14.14 -17.70 4.17
C GLY A 259 14.22 -16.97 2.85
N ASP A 260 13.05 -16.49 2.37
CA ASP A 260 12.93 -15.76 1.12
C ASP A 260 13.58 -14.38 1.20
N GLN A 261 13.51 -13.71 2.37
CA GLN A 261 14.22 -12.45 2.60
C GLN A 261 15.74 -12.62 2.50
N LYS A 262 16.28 -13.66 3.12
CA LYS A 262 17.72 -13.95 3.07
C LYS A 262 18.16 -14.32 1.65
N TRP A 263 17.35 -15.11 0.94
CA TRP A 263 17.68 -15.52 -0.40
C TRP A 263 17.55 -14.38 -1.43
N ALA A 264 16.45 -13.64 -1.41
CA ALA A 264 16.21 -12.58 -2.41
C ALA A 264 17.01 -11.30 -2.17
N TYR A 265 17.27 -10.95 -0.91
CA TYR A 265 17.90 -9.67 -0.55
C TYR A 265 19.28 -9.83 0.11
N GLY A 266 19.67 -11.05 0.48
CA GLY A 266 20.98 -11.32 1.04
C GLY A 266 22.15 -11.14 0.07
N TRP A 267 21.85 -11.12 -1.22
CA TRP A 267 22.82 -10.89 -2.33
C TRP A 267 22.95 -9.42 -2.70
N ASN A 268 22.17 -8.55 -2.09
CA ASN A 268 22.19 -7.13 -2.43
C ASN A 268 23.21 -6.40 -1.52
N PRO A 269 24.36 -5.97 -2.06
CA PRO A 269 25.39 -5.25 -1.29
C PRO A 269 25.02 -3.79 -0.98
N PHE A 270 23.84 -3.30 -1.45
CA PHE A 270 23.39 -1.91 -1.31
C PHE A 270 22.15 -1.78 -0.44
#